data_5aadcbe41a2bab3a1685e291901b3562
#
_entry.id   5aadcbe41a2bab3a1685e291901b3562
#
_cell.length_a   1.000
_cell.length_b   1.000
_cell.length_c   1.000
_cell.angle_alpha   90.00
_cell.angle_beta   90.00
_cell.angle_gamma   90.00
#
_symmetry.space_group_name_H-M   'P 1'
#
loop_
_entity.id
_entity.type
_entity.pdbx_description
1 polymer ?
#
loop_
_entity_poly.entity_id
_entity_poly.type
_entity_poly.pdbx_seq_one_letter_code
_entity_poly.pdbx_strand_id
1 'polypeptide(L)'
;MHLVDEILCKLETADNATKNKLENILVNQGTAVVPELVSKLQVVRGIKRGVVAMTLIRIGEPSVEYLKKAASDNKDFEWVAKYLISEIKGIAA
;
A
#
# COMPACT_ATOMS: atom_id res chain seq x y z
N MET A 1 -9.13 -14.83 4.62
CA MET A 1 -9.71 -13.59 4.11
C MET A 1 -8.89 -13.07 2.95
N HIS A 2 -9.52 -12.80 1.82
CA HIS A 2 -8.79 -12.53 0.59
C HIS A 2 -9.17 -11.19 -0.06
N LEU A 3 -9.60 -10.22 0.76
CA LEU A 3 -10.03 -8.92 0.24
C LEU A 3 -8.95 -8.22 -0.57
N VAL A 4 -7.72 -8.18 -0.06
CA VAL A 4 -6.62 -7.52 -0.75
C VAL A 4 -6.35 -8.21 -2.09
N ASP A 5 -6.29 -9.53 -2.09
CA ASP A 5 -6.06 -10.29 -3.33
C ASP A 5 -7.17 -10.07 -4.34
N GLU A 6 -8.42 -10.05 -3.90
CA GLU A 6 -9.55 -9.81 -4.79
C GLU A 6 -9.47 -8.43 -5.43
N ILE A 7 -9.13 -7.42 -4.63
CA ILE A 7 -9.02 -6.05 -5.13
C ILE A 7 -7.87 -5.95 -6.13
N LEU A 8 -6.72 -6.52 -5.81
CA LEU A 8 -5.58 -6.49 -6.72
C LEU A 8 -5.89 -7.16 -8.05
N CYS A 9 -6.64 -8.26 -8.00
CA CYS A 9 -7.07 -8.93 -9.21
C CYS A 9 -7.98 -8.05 -10.07
N LYS A 10 -8.93 -7.38 -9.43
CA LYS A 10 -9.86 -6.49 -10.14
C LYS A 10 -9.16 -5.27 -10.76
N LEU A 11 -8.05 -4.85 -10.20
CA LEU A 11 -7.30 -3.71 -10.73
C LEU A 11 -6.77 -3.95 -12.13
N GLU A 12 -6.60 -5.21 -12.52
CA GLU A 12 -6.04 -5.52 -13.84
C GLU A 12 -6.91 -5.03 -14.98
N THR A 13 -8.23 -4.97 -14.78
CA THR A 13 -9.18 -4.57 -15.82
C THR A 13 -10.01 -3.34 -15.42
N ALA A 14 -9.69 -2.71 -14.30
CA ALA A 14 -10.47 -1.58 -13.79
C ALA A 14 -10.19 -0.29 -14.56
N ASP A 15 -11.23 0.49 -14.80
CA ASP A 15 -11.05 1.86 -15.28
C ASP A 15 -10.67 2.77 -14.10
N ASN A 16 -10.43 4.06 -14.36
CA ASN A 16 -9.98 4.98 -13.33
C ASN A 16 -11.01 5.14 -12.20
N ALA A 17 -12.29 5.20 -12.53
CA ALA A 17 -13.33 5.33 -11.51
C ALA A 17 -13.36 4.10 -10.60
N THR A 18 -13.26 2.92 -11.19
CA THR A 18 -13.24 1.66 -10.43
C THR A 18 -11.97 1.55 -9.58
N LYS A 19 -10.81 1.93 -10.13
CA LYS A 19 -9.56 1.95 -9.36
C LYS A 19 -9.69 2.81 -8.11
N ASN A 20 -10.28 4.00 -8.25
CA ASN A 20 -10.47 4.89 -7.11
C ASN A 20 -11.39 4.28 -6.06
N LYS A 21 -12.46 3.61 -6.49
CA LYS A 21 -13.36 2.93 -5.56
C LYS A 21 -12.65 1.80 -4.81
N LEU A 22 -11.86 1.01 -5.53
CA LEU A 22 -11.13 -0.11 -4.93
C LEU A 22 -10.09 0.40 -3.92
N GLU A 23 -9.38 1.47 -4.27
CA GLU A 23 -8.42 2.09 -3.37
C GLU A 23 -9.12 2.59 -2.11
N ASN A 24 -10.29 3.24 -2.26
CA ASN A 24 -11.05 3.74 -1.12
C ASN A 24 -11.49 2.61 -0.20
N ILE A 25 -11.88 1.47 -0.75
CA ILE A 25 -12.24 0.30 0.05
C ILE A 25 -11.04 -0.13 0.90
N LEU A 26 -9.85 -0.19 0.31
CA LEU A 26 -8.65 -0.57 1.05
C LEU A 26 -8.31 0.45 2.14
N VAL A 27 -8.38 1.73 1.82
CA VAL A 27 -8.09 2.79 2.80
C VAL A 27 -9.06 2.69 3.98
N ASN A 28 -10.34 2.41 3.70
CA ASN A 28 -11.35 2.30 4.76
C ASN A 28 -11.14 1.11 5.68
N GLN A 29 -10.38 0.09 5.26
CA GLN A 29 -10.01 -1.02 6.14
C GLN A 29 -8.98 -0.60 7.19
N GLY A 30 -8.27 0.48 6.94
CA GLY A 30 -7.31 1.04 7.89
C GLY A 30 -6.18 0.08 8.22
N THR A 31 -5.79 0.09 9.50
CA THR A 31 -4.64 -0.68 9.97
C THR A 31 -4.76 -2.18 9.71
N ALA A 32 -5.98 -2.70 9.64
CA ALA A 32 -6.20 -4.14 9.47
C ALA A 32 -5.53 -4.71 8.22
N VAL A 33 -5.43 -3.93 7.14
CA VAL A 33 -4.84 -4.43 5.89
C VAL A 33 -3.38 -4.02 5.69
N VAL A 34 -2.83 -3.19 6.56
CA VAL A 34 -1.47 -2.67 6.38
C VAL A 34 -0.41 -3.78 6.27
N PRO A 35 -0.38 -4.78 7.15
CA PRO A 35 0.65 -5.82 7.03
C PRO A 35 0.59 -6.55 5.70
N GLU A 36 -0.61 -6.86 5.23
CA GLU A 36 -0.78 -7.55 3.94
C GLU A 36 -0.40 -6.65 2.78
N LEU A 37 -0.76 -5.36 2.83
CA LEU A 37 -0.42 -4.41 1.78
C LEU A 37 1.10 -4.22 1.68
N VAL A 38 1.79 -4.12 2.80
CA VAL A 38 3.24 -4.00 2.81
C VAL A 38 3.88 -5.24 2.19
N SER A 39 3.37 -6.42 2.53
CA SER A 39 3.84 -7.67 1.94
C SER A 39 3.61 -7.68 0.42
N LYS A 40 2.42 -7.30 -0.03
CA LYS A 40 2.09 -7.27 -1.46
C LYS A 40 2.92 -6.25 -2.22
N LEU A 41 3.22 -5.11 -1.60
CA LEU A 41 4.02 -4.06 -2.25
C LEU A 41 5.37 -4.58 -2.73
N GLN A 42 5.91 -5.57 -2.06
CA GLN A 42 7.20 -6.14 -2.39
C GLN A 42 7.16 -7.05 -3.62
N VAL A 43 5.98 -7.52 -4.02
CA VAL A 43 5.85 -8.49 -5.11
C VAL A 43 5.02 -8.02 -6.30
N VAL A 44 4.14 -7.04 -6.11
CA VAL A 44 3.31 -6.55 -7.23
C VAL A 44 4.06 -5.50 -8.05
N ARG A 45 3.57 -5.26 -9.26
CA ARG A 45 4.19 -4.30 -10.19
C ARG A 45 3.12 -3.49 -10.90
N GLY A 46 3.55 -2.42 -11.56
CA GLY A 46 2.68 -1.61 -12.39
C GLY A 46 1.57 -0.93 -11.61
N ILE A 47 0.36 -0.96 -12.16
CA ILE A 47 -0.80 -0.30 -11.56
C ILE A 47 -1.08 -0.80 -10.15
N LYS A 48 -0.96 -2.11 -9.94
CA LYS A 48 -1.19 -2.70 -8.62
C LYS A 48 -0.24 -2.12 -7.58
N ARG A 49 1.02 -1.96 -7.94
CA ARG A 49 2.02 -1.40 -7.04
C ARG A 49 1.68 0.05 -6.69
N GLY A 50 1.27 0.83 -7.68
CA GLY A 50 0.89 2.22 -7.46
C GLY A 50 -0.29 2.34 -6.52
N VAL A 51 -1.33 1.52 -6.70
CA VAL A 51 -2.51 1.54 -5.84
C VAL A 51 -2.15 1.12 -4.42
N VAL A 52 -1.36 0.06 -4.26
CA VAL A 52 -0.94 -0.40 -2.93
C VAL A 52 -0.13 0.69 -2.21
N ALA A 53 0.83 1.29 -2.91
CA ALA A 53 1.66 2.35 -2.34
C ALA A 53 0.81 3.55 -1.92
N MET A 54 -0.09 4.00 -2.79
CA MET A 54 -0.95 5.14 -2.48
C MET A 54 -1.89 4.83 -1.31
N THR A 55 -2.40 3.61 -1.25
CA THR A 55 -3.25 3.20 -0.14
C THR A 55 -2.51 3.31 1.18
N LEU A 56 -1.26 2.83 1.23
CA LEU A 56 -0.44 2.92 2.44
C LEU A 56 -0.19 4.38 2.84
N ILE A 57 0.07 5.25 1.87
CA ILE A 57 0.27 6.67 2.14
C ILE A 57 -1.01 7.28 2.71
N ARG A 58 -2.16 6.96 2.13
CA ARG A 58 -3.45 7.49 2.58
C ARG A 58 -3.85 6.99 3.97
N ILE A 59 -3.52 5.74 4.30
CA ILE A 59 -3.74 5.22 5.64
C ILE A 59 -2.86 5.99 6.64
N GLY A 60 -1.64 6.33 6.24
CA GLY A 60 -0.80 7.24 6.99
C GLY A 60 0.05 6.56 8.07
N GLU A 61 0.15 7.20 9.23
CA GLU A 61 1.05 6.80 10.32
C GLU A 61 1.03 5.31 10.68
N PRO A 62 -0.13 4.64 10.73
CA PRO A 62 -0.12 3.20 11.04
C PRO A 62 0.72 2.37 10.08
N SER A 63 0.96 2.86 8.86
CA SER A 63 1.78 2.16 7.87
C SER A 63 3.27 2.23 8.20
N VAL A 64 3.72 3.26 8.91
CA VAL A 64 5.14 3.56 9.09
C VAL A 64 5.89 2.40 9.76
N GLU A 65 5.36 1.87 10.84
CA GLU A 65 6.02 0.79 11.57
C GLU A 65 6.19 -0.47 10.72
N TYR A 66 5.16 -0.81 9.95
CA TYR A 66 5.22 -1.99 9.08
C TYR A 66 6.19 -1.77 7.93
N LEU A 67 6.28 -0.55 7.40
CA LEU A 67 7.24 -0.22 6.36
C LEU A 67 8.67 -0.31 6.89
N LYS A 68 8.91 0.18 8.10
CA LYS A 68 10.22 0.09 8.74
C LYS A 68 10.64 -1.35 8.95
N LYS A 69 9.71 -2.18 9.42
CA LYS A 69 9.98 -3.59 9.66
C LYS A 69 10.32 -4.31 8.36
N ALA A 70 9.56 -4.06 7.30
CA ALA A 70 9.82 -4.67 6.00
C ALA A 70 11.18 -4.25 5.44
N ALA A 71 11.56 -2.98 5.63
CA ALA A 71 12.86 -2.49 5.21
C ALA A 71 14.00 -3.16 5.97
N SER A 72 13.79 -3.44 7.25
CA SER A 72 14.78 -4.14 8.07
C SER A 72 14.97 -5.57 7.61
N ASP A 73 13.88 -6.22 7.19
CA ASP A 73 13.90 -7.63 6.78
C ASP A 73 14.37 -7.80 5.33
N ASN A 74 14.23 -6.77 4.50
CA ASN A 74 14.53 -6.85 3.09
C ASN A 74 15.21 -5.55 2.63
N LYS A 75 16.52 -5.60 2.46
CA LYS A 75 17.30 -4.42 2.09
C LYS A 75 16.93 -3.86 0.73
N ASP A 76 16.51 -4.71 -0.20
CA ASP A 76 16.09 -4.25 -1.52
C ASP A 76 14.84 -3.39 -1.46
N PHE A 77 14.07 -3.52 -0.41
CA PHE A 77 12.86 -2.74 -0.19
C PHE A 77 13.11 -1.45 0.60
N GLU A 78 14.29 -1.31 1.17
CA GLU A 78 14.58 -0.22 2.12
C GLU A 78 14.28 1.17 1.57
N TRP A 79 14.72 1.47 0.37
CA TRP A 79 14.54 2.81 -0.13
C TRP A 79 13.11 3.09 -0.62
N VAL A 80 12.39 2.05 -1.03
CA VAL A 80 10.96 2.20 -1.30
C VAL A 80 10.22 2.55 -0.01
N ALA A 81 10.54 1.83 1.08
CA ALA A 81 9.96 2.10 2.38
C ALA A 81 10.27 3.53 2.84
N LYS A 82 11.52 3.95 2.70
CA LYS A 82 11.92 5.32 3.05
C LYS A 82 11.16 6.37 2.26
N TYR A 83 10.96 6.13 0.98
CA TYR A 83 10.21 7.05 0.14
C TYR A 83 8.76 7.18 0.65
N LEU A 84 8.10 6.05 0.90
CA LEU A 84 6.71 6.07 1.36
C LEU A 84 6.59 6.72 2.73
N ILE A 85 7.50 6.42 3.65
CA ILE A 85 7.50 7.04 4.98
C ILE A 85 7.66 8.56 4.85
N SER A 86 8.54 9.00 3.97
CA SER A 86 8.74 10.42 3.72
C SER A 86 7.45 11.09 3.21
N GLU A 87 6.74 10.42 2.31
CA GLU A 87 5.47 10.93 1.80
C GLU A 87 4.41 11.01 2.89
N ILE A 88 4.33 9.98 3.73
CA ILE A 88 3.38 9.96 4.86
C ILE A 88 3.67 11.11 5.81
N LYS A 89 4.92 11.31 6.17
CA LYS A 89 5.31 12.37 7.10
C LYS A 89 5.15 13.76 6.49
N GLY A 90 5.38 13.89 5.20
CA GLY A 90 5.16 15.15 4.50
C GLY A 90 3.69 15.57 4.52
N ILE A 91 2.78 14.62 4.35
CA ILE A 91 1.35 14.90 4.43
C ILE A 91 0.94 15.27 5.85
N ALA A 92 1.52 14.58 6.85
CA ALA A 92 1.19 14.82 8.26
C ALA A 92 1.74 16.15 8.77
N ALA A 93 2.78 16.62 8.14
CA ALA A 93 3.37 17.92 8.51
C ALA A 93 2.52 19.07 8.02
#